data_4b455168a0b6434cf364879cb657d592
#
_entry.id   4b455168a0b6434cf364879cb657d592
#
_cell.length_a   1.000
_cell.length_b   1.000
_cell.length_c   1.000
_cell.angle_alpha   90.00
_cell.angle_beta   90.00
_cell.angle_gamma   90.00
#
_symmetry.space_group_name_H-M   'P 1'
#
loop_
_entity.id
_entity.type
_entity.pdbx_description
1 polymer ?
#
loop_
_entity_poly.entity_id
_entity_poly.type
_entity_poly.pdbx_seq_one_letter_code
_entity_poly.pdbx_strand_id
1 'polypeptide(L)'
;MDKIKPSEVSDILLQQLNSIGSEQNFEEVGTVLTVNDGVARIYGLRNAEANELLEFENGTMAIVMNLEENNVGCVLLGSTSGIKEGMSVKRTKRIASIRVNDNMLGRVINPIGQAIDGLGEINLSESYEMPLDRKAPGVIYRQPVKQPLQTGIKAVDSMIPIGRGQRELIIGDRQTGKTAIAVDTIINQKSFYEQGKPVYCIYVAIGQKASTVAALVQTLKEHGAMPYTIVVAATASDPAAMQYYAPFAGAAIGEYFRDRGEHALVVYDDLSKQAVAYREVSLILRRPSGREAYPGDVFYLHSRLLERAAKINEQQEVAEQMNDLPECLKGKVKGGGSLTALPIIETQAGDVSAYIPTNVISITDGQIYLESDLFNQGFRPAINVGISVSRVGGSAQIKSMKKVAGTLKIDQAQYRELEAFSKFSSDMDAVTAMTLDRGRKNNQLLIQSQYSPMPVGEQVAVLYCGTNGLFAPVPVEKIRECQDLFLEVMRSQYPDVIKTLGEGKIDDSITATIEKVIADVAGQYK
;
A
#
# COMPACT_ATOMS: atom_id res chain seq x y z
N MET A 1 -19.79 -10.22 -34.12
CA MET A 1 -19.74 -8.83 -34.61
C MET A 1 -21.17 -8.49 -35.05
N ASP A 2 -21.96 -7.93 -34.15
CA ASP A 2 -23.27 -7.40 -34.50
C ASP A 2 -23.03 -6.08 -35.23
N LYS A 3 -23.25 -6.09 -36.52
CA LYS A 3 -23.22 -4.89 -37.36
C LYS A 3 -24.38 -4.00 -36.92
N ILE A 4 -24.05 -2.78 -36.51
CA ILE A 4 -25.05 -1.73 -36.27
C ILE A 4 -25.96 -1.69 -37.51
N LYS A 5 -27.28 -1.80 -37.28
CA LYS A 5 -28.24 -1.78 -38.38
C LYS A 5 -28.22 -0.40 -39.02
N PRO A 6 -28.20 -0.31 -40.36
CA PRO A 6 -28.20 1.00 -41.07
C PRO A 6 -29.33 1.94 -40.65
N SER A 7 -30.47 1.38 -40.19
CA SER A 7 -31.60 2.15 -39.69
C SER A 7 -31.33 2.88 -38.39
N GLU A 8 -30.56 2.27 -37.47
CA GLU A 8 -30.19 2.92 -36.18
C GLU A 8 -29.25 4.11 -36.39
N VAL A 9 -28.35 4.00 -37.35
CA VAL A 9 -27.45 5.11 -37.74
C VAL A 9 -28.22 6.26 -38.41
N SER A 10 -29.22 5.95 -39.23
CA SER A 10 -30.08 6.95 -39.87
C SER A 10 -30.90 7.74 -38.87
N ASP A 11 -31.50 7.07 -37.87
CA ASP A 11 -32.33 7.72 -36.87
C ASP A 11 -31.48 8.65 -35.93
N ILE A 12 -30.28 8.21 -35.57
CA ILE A 12 -29.33 9.03 -34.82
C ILE A 12 -28.85 10.26 -35.61
N LEU A 13 -28.55 10.09 -36.89
CA LEU A 13 -28.16 11.19 -37.75
C LEU A 13 -29.28 12.21 -37.98
N LEU A 14 -30.53 11.78 -38.08
CA LEU A 14 -31.70 12.65 -38.17
C LEU A 14 -31.93 13.44 -36.85
N GLN A 15 -31.75 12.82 -35.71
CA GLN A 15 -31.80 13.50 -34.42
C GLN A 15 -30.69 14.54 -34.26
N GLN A 16 -29.44 14.21 -34.68
CA GLN A 16 -28.33 15.16 -34.64
C GLN A 16 -28.51 16.35 -35.60
N LEU A 17 -29.05 16.11 -36.79
CA LEU A 17 -29.38 17.19 -37.75
C LEU A 17 -30.46 18.14 -37.21
N ASN A 18 -31.40 17.64 -36.45
CA ASN A 18 -32.46 18.46 -35.85
C ASN A 18 -32.01 19.24 -34.60
N SER A 19 -30.87 18.87 -34.00
CA SER A 19 -30.27 19.57 -32.85
C SER A 19 -29.30 20.72 -33.27
N ILE A 20 -28.97 20.87 -34.55
CA ILE A 20 -28.04 21.91 -35.09
C ILE A 20 -28.73 23.29 -35.24
N GLY A 21 -29.63 23.61 -34.38
CA GLY A 21 -30.29 24.90 -34.35
C GLY A 21 -30.02 25.68 -33.08
N SER A 22 -28.81 26.20 -32.90
CA SER A 22 -28.39 27.47 -32.27
C SER A 22 -27.10 27.36 -31.47
N GLU A 23 -26.19 28.27 -31.83
CA GLU A 23 -25.01 28.76 -31.11
C GLU A 23 -23.76 27.89 -30.99
N GLN A 24 -22.72 28.48 -31.54
CA GLN A 24 -21.33 28.08 -31.69
C GLN A 24 -20.60 27.84 -30.38
N ASN A 25 -20.76 26.68 -29.83
CA ASN A 25 -19.73 25.96 -29.11
C ASN A 25 -19.83 24.50 -29.54
N PHE A 26 -18.97 24.06 -30.47
CA PHE A 26 -18.91 22.69 -30.89
C PHE A 26 -18.38 21.83 -29.74
N GLU A 27 -19.20 21.60 -28.71
CA GLU A 27 -19.02 20.51 -27.79
C GLU A 27 -19.26 19.23 -28.58
N GLU A 28 -18.25 18.38 -28.71
CA GLU A 28 -18.39 17.11 -29.37
C GLU A 28 -19.28 16.22 -28.48
N VAL A 29 -20.50 15.97 -28.95
CA VAL A 29 -21.52 15.22 -28.24
C VAL A 29 -21.67 13.85 -28.87
N GLY A 30 -21.62 12.80 -28.06
CA GLY A 30 -21.92 11.44 -28.45
C GLY A 30 -23.29 11.01 -27.93
N THR A 31 -23.73 9.83 -28.39
CA THR A 31 -25.00 9.22 -28.00
C THR A 31 -24.75 7.82 -27.46
N VAL A 32 -25.35 7.50 -26.33
CA VAL A 32 -25.26 6.17 -25.70
C VAL A 32 -25.94 5.14 -26.59
N LEU A 33 -25.20 4.12 -27.01
CA LEU A 33 -25.71 2.98 -27.77
C LEU A 33 -26.19 1.85 -26.84
N THR A 34 -25.38 1.53 -25.85
CA THR A 34 -25.70 0.45 -24.88
C THR A 34 -25.08 0.76 -23.53
N VAL A 35 -25.74 0.33 -22.47
CA VAL A 35 -25.24 0.38 -21.09
C VAL A 35 -25.43 -0.99 -20.46
N ASN A 36 -24.34 -1.59 -19.96
CA ASN A 36 -24.37 -2.85 -19.21
C ASN A 36 -23.33 -2.80 -18.08
N ASP A 37 -23.73 -3.15 -16.86
CA ASP A 37 -22.86 -3.40 -15.72
C ASP A 37 -21.72 -2.37 -15.52
N GLY A 38 -22.06 -1.08 -15.59
CA GLY A 38 -21.08 -0.01 -15.39
C GLY A 38 -20.22 0.33 -16.61
N VAL A 39 -20.48 -0.27 -17.76
CA VAL A 39 -19.83 0.05 -19.05
C VAL A 39 -20.85 0.61 -20.02
N ALA A 40 -20.51 1.68 -20.71
CA ALA A 40 -21.32 2.25 -21.78
C ALA A 40 -20.54 2.26 -23.10
N ARG A 41 -21.27 2.06 -24.19
CA ARG A 41 -20.78 2.28 -25.56
C ARG A 41 -21.45 3.52 -26.12
N ILE A 42 -20.63 4.42 -26.66
CA ILE A 42 -21.06 5.74 -27.13
C ILE A 42 -20.73 5.86 -28.60
N TYR A 43 -21.71 6.24 -29.40
CA TYR A 43 -21.52 6.59 -30.79
C TYR A 43 -21.12 8.06 -30.93
N GLY A 44 -20.30 8.39 -31.90
CA GLY A 44 -19.73 9.73 -32.09
C GLY A 44 -18.39 9.85 -31.38
N LEU A 45 -18.07 10.99 -30.81
CA LEU A 45 -16.85 11.26 -30.04
C LEU A 45 -15.55 10.82 -30.76
N ARG A 46 -15.44 11.11 -32.07
CA ARG A 46 -14.33 10.63 -32.92
C ARG A 46 -12.96 11.11 -32.47
N ASN A 47 -12.90 12.24 -31.77
CA ASN A 47 -11.66 12.82 -31.28
C ASN A 47 -11.43 12.50 -29.79
N ALA A 48 -12.20 11.60 -29.18
CA ALA A 48 -11.99 11.20 -27.80
C ALA A 48 -10.61 10.52 -27.63
N GLU A 49 -9.96 10.82 -26.52
CA GLU A 49 -8.66 10.27 -26.18
C GLU A 49 -8.80 9.13 -25.16
N ALA A 50 -7.85 8.20 -25.14
CA ALA A 50 -7.80 7.18 -24.11
C ALA A 50 -7.61 7.82 -22.72
N ASN A 51 -8.33 7.34 -21.72
CA ASN A 51 -8.38 7.88 -20.35
C ASN A 51 -9.02 9.29 -20.26
N GLU A 52 -9.68 9.79 -21.29
CA GLU A 52 -10.44 11.03 -21.22
C GLU A 52 -11.69 10.87 -20.37
N LEU A 53 -12.03 11.89 -19.58
CA LEU A 53 -13.29 11.98 -18.85
C LEU A 53 -14.43 12.39 -19.80
N LEU A 54 -15.53 11.69 -19.69
CA LEU A 54 -16.78 12.00 -20.35
C LEU A 54 -17.84 12.36 -19.30
N GLU A 55 -18.75 13.25 -19.64
CA GLU A 55 -19.86 13.66 -18.81
C GLU A 55 -21.19 13.31 -19.47
N PHE A 56 -22.01 12.54 -18.79
CA PHE A 56 -23.36 12.21 -19.21
C PHE A 56 -24.35 13.34 -18.87
N GLU A 57 -25.45 13.41 -19.57
CA GLU A 57 -26.50 14.42 -19.37
C GLU A 57 -27.01 14.48 -17.91
N ASN A 58 -26.99 13.36 -17.19
CA ASN A 58 -27.37 13.28 -15.77
C ASN A 58 -26.23 13.66 -14.81
N GLY A 59 -25.08 14.13 -15.29
CA GLY A 59 -23.90 14.49 -14.50
C GLY A 59 -23.00 13.30 -14.10
N THR A 60 -23.33 12.06 -14.53
CA THR A 60 -22.46 10.91 -14.27
C THR A 60 -21.17 11.04 -15.10
N MET A 61 -20.02 10.82 -14.46
CA MET A 61 -18.74 10.81 -15.13
C MET A 61 -18.36 9.41 -15.60
N ALA A 62 -17.65 9.33 -16.72
CA ALA A 62 -17.08 8.09 -17.22
C ALA A 62 -15.66 8.29 -17.76
N ILE A 63 -14.89 7.21 -17.85
CA ILE A 63 -13.54 7.22 -18.42
C ILE A 63 -13.52 6.40 -19.70
N VAL A 64 -12.93 6.94 -20.75
CA VAL A 64 -12.71 6.25 -22.04
C VAL A 64 -11.69 5.14 -21.85
N MET A 65 -12.10 3.90 -22.18
CA MET A 65 -11.26 2.72 -22.06
C MET A 65 -10.93 2.06 -23.41
N ASN A 66 -11.88 2.08 -24.36
CA ASN A 66 -11.71 1.52 -25.69
C ASN A 66 -12.05 2.58 -26.74
N LEU A 67 -11.20 2.70 -27.73
CA LEU A 67 -11.44 3.50 -28.93
C LEU A 67 -11.63 2.53 -30.10
N GLU A 68 -12.83 2.51 -30.66
CA GLU A 68 -13.19 1.70 -31.83
C GLU A 68 -13.53 2.64 -32.99
N GLU A 69 -13.57 2.13 -34.21
CA GLU A 69 -13.77 2.94 -35.42
C GLU A 69 -15.03 3.81 -35.37
N ASN A 70 -16.13 3.27 -34.83
CA ASN A 70 -17.43 3.94 -34.84
C ASN A 70 -18.02 4.17 -33.44
N ASN A 71 -17.37 3.71 -32.37
CA ASN A 71 -17.86 3.85 -31.02
C ASN A 71 -16.71 3.95 -30.02
N VAL A 72 -17.04 4.48 -28.85
CA VAL A 72 -16.15 4.59 -27.71
C VAL A 72 -16.71 3.76 -26.58
N GLY A 73 -15.89 2.85 -26.04
CA GLY A 73 -16.22 2.11 -24.82
C GLY A 73 -15.72 2.88 -23.59
N CYS A 74 -16.61 3.21 -22.68
CA CYS A 74 -16.27 3.91 -21.43
C CYS A 74 -16.79 3.17 -20.21
N VAL A 75 -16.16 3.44 -19.08
CA VAL A 75 -16.48 2.88 -17.76
C VAL A 75 -17.06 3.98 -16.89
N LEU A 76 -18.21 3.73 -16.29
CA LEU A 76 -18.91 4.71 -15.46
C LEU A 76 -18.27 4.83 -14.07
N LEU A 77 -18.03 6.04 -13.63
CA LEU A 77 -17.52 6.36 -12.29
C LEU A 77 -18.66 6.66 -11.32
N GLY A 78 -19.59 5.76 -11.17
CA GLY A 78 -20.75 5.94 -10.30
C GLY A 78 -21.88 5.00 -10.63
N SER A 79 -23.09 5.35 -10.15
CA SER A 79 -24.29 4.56 -10.40
C SER A 79 -24.68 4.57 -11.87
N THR A 80 -25.08 3.39 -12.38
CA THR A 80 -25.71 3.25 -13.71
C THR A 80 -27.16 3.73 -13.71
N SER A 81 -27.70 4.05 -12.54
CA SER A 81 -29.09 4.47 -12.38
C SER A 81 -29.38 5.75 -13.16
N GLY A 82 -30.42 5.72 -13.98
CA GLY A 82 -30.82 6.88 -14.79
C GLY A 82 -30.12 7.03 -16.12
N ILE A 83 -29.12 6.20 -16.45
CA ILE A 83 -28.49 6.18 -17.77
C ILE A 83 -29.31 5.31 -18.73
N LYS A 84 -29.60 5.85 -19.90
CA LYS A 84 -30.45 5.20 -20.92
C LYS A 84 -29.79 5.25 -22.29
N GLU A 85 -30.17 4.30 -23.15
CA GLU A 85 -29.84 4.38 -24.58
C GLU A 85 -30.42 5.67 -25.19
N GLY A 86 -29.66 6.28 -26.08
CA GLY A 86 -30.02 7.56 -26.68
C GLY A 86 -29.64 8.81 -25.88
N MET A 87 -29.15 8.66 -24.62
CA MET A 87 -28.71 9.78 -23.79
C MET A 87 -27.47 10.46 -24.38
N SER A 88 -27.40 11.79 -24.21
CA SER A 88 -26.25 12.60 -24.67
C SER A 88 -25.06 12.46 -23.73
N VAL A 89 -23.86 12.42 -24.31
CA VAL A 89 -22.58 12.36 -23.57
C VAL A 89 -21.62 13.38 -24.16
N LYS A 90 -21.02 14.19 -23.32
CA LYS A 90 -20.08 15.25 -23.71
C LYS A 90 -18.63 14.86 -23.41
N ARG A 91 -17.72 15.27 -24.28
CA ARG A 91 -16.29 15.27 -23.98
C ARG A 91 -15.94 16.38 -23.00
N THR A 92 -15.17 16.06 -22.00
CA THR A 92 -14.62 17.10 -21.09
C THR A 92 -13.29 17.64 -21.57
N LYS A 93 -12.62 16.98 -22.53
CA LYS A 93 -11.25 17.27 -22.98
C LYS A 93 -10.22 17.24 -21.85
N ARG A 94 -10.53 16.50 -20.78
CA ARG A 94 -9.68 16.34 -19.60
C ARG A 94 -9.38 14.87 -19.41
N ILE A 95 -8.12 14.56 -19.19
CA ILE A 95 -7.70 13.22 -18.80
C ILE A 95 -8.15 12.94 -17.38
N ALA A 96 -8.51 11.69 -17.10
CA ALA A 96 -8.96 11.25 -15.78
C ALA A 96 -7.96 11.65 -14.69
N SER A 97 -8.38 12.50 -13.78
CA SER A 97 -7.57 13.12 -12.74
C SER A 97 -8.35 13.26 -11.44
N ILE A 98 -7.62 13.37 -10.34
CA ILE A 98 -8.17 13.65 -9.02
C ILE A 98 -7.62 15.00 -8.53
N ARG A 99 -8.48 15.81 -7.92
CA ARG A 99 -8.06 17.05 -7.27
C ARG A 99 -7.55 16.73 -5.87
N VAL A 100 -6.33 17.15 -5.56
CA VAL A 100 -5.67 16.85 -4.29
C VAL A 100 -5.20 18.15 -3.62
N ASN A 101 -5.41 18.25 -2.32
CA ASN A 101 -4.80 19.25 -1.46
C ASN A 101 -4.70 18.73 0.00
N ASP A 102 -4.08 19.51 0.87
CA ASP A 102 -3.85 19.12 2.26
C ASP A 102 -5.16 18.99 3.08
N ASN A 103 -6.28 19.57 2.63
CA ASN A 103 -7.58 19.43 3.28
C ASN A 103 -8.18 18.02 3.17
N MET A 104 -7.59 17.15 2.36
CA MET A 104 -7.95 15.73 2.29
C MET A 104 -7.42 14.91 3.47
N LEU A 105 -6.45 15.42 4.21
CA LEU A 105 -5.92 14.74 5.39
C LEU A 105 -7.02 14.57 6.45
N GLY A 106 -7.09 13.38 7.00
CA GLY A 106 -8.13 13.03 7.98
C GLY A 106 -9.48 12.64 7.38
N ARG A 107 -9.63 12.62 6.05
CA ARG A 107 -10.88 12.36 5.36
C ARG A 107 -10.95 10.96 4.75
N VAL A 108 -12.18 10.50 4.55
CA VAL A 108 -12.47 9.28 3.79
C VAL A 108 -13.15 9.68 2.49
N ILE A 109 -12.55 9.32 1.38
CA ILE A 109 -12.97 9.71 0.03
C ILE A 109 -13.20 8.50 -0.86
N ASN A 110 -13.94 8.70 -1.93
CA ASN A 110 -14.04 7.72 -3.02
C ASN A 110 -12.92 7.95 -4.07
N PRO A 111 -12.73 7.05 -5.06
CA PRO A 111 -11.67 7.16 -6.07
C PRO A 111 -11.73 8.40 -6.96
N ILE A 112 -12.84 9.13 -7.00
CA ILE A 112 -12.98 10.40 -7.73
C ILE A 112 -12.79 11.64 -6.84
N GLY A 113 -12.41 11.44 -5.56
CA GLY A 113 -12.08 12.52 -4.64
C GLY A 113 -13.25 13.12 -3.87
N GLN A 114 -14.44 12.52 -3.93
CA GLN A 114 -15.60 12.95 -3.16
C GLN A 114 -15.54 12.40 -1.74
N ALA A 115 -15.87 13.23 -0.76
CA ALA A 115 -15.95 12.80 0.64
C ALA A 115 -17.17 11.87 0.87
N ILE A 116 -16.92 10.76 1.58
CA ILE A 116 -17.94 9.76 1.93
C ILE A 116 -18.03 9.52 3.44
N ASP A 117 -17.37 10.37 4.24
CA ASP A 117 -17.28 10.27 5.70
C ASP A 117 -18.41 11.02 6.46
N GLY A 118 -19.30 11.68 5.74
CA GLY A 118 -20.39 12.45 6.34
C GLY A 118 -19.96 13.78 6.97
N LEU A 119 -18.70 14.20 6.81
CA LEU A 119 -18.18 15.46 7.37
C LEU A 119 -18.33 16.67 6.42
N GLY A 120 -19.15 16.54 5.38
CA GLY A 120 -19.35 17.56 4.37
C GLY A 120 -18.29 17.57 3.27
N GLU A 121 -18.45 18.44 2.29
CA GLU A 121 -17.56 18.56 1.14
C GLU A 121 -16.17 19.05 1.56
N ILE A 122 -15.15 18.59 0.82
CA ILE A 122 -13.76 19.03 1.02
C ILE A 122 -13.56 20.34 0.26
N ASN A 123 -12.97 21.34 0.91
CA ASN A 123 -12.59 22.58 0.23
C ASN A 123 -11.39 22.31 -0.70
N LEU A 124 -11.65 22.30 -2.00
CA LEU A 124 -10.67 22.06 -3.07
C LEU A 124 -10.32 23.35 -3.85
N SER A 125 -10.52 24.54 -3.27
CA SER A 125 -10.26 25.82 -3.95
C SER A 125 -8.80 25.97 -4.42
N GLU A 126 -7.84 25.50 -3.65
CA GLU A 126 -6.40 25.49 -3.97
C GLU A 126 -5.89 24.06 -4.17
N SER A 127 -6.51 23.33 -5.08
CA SER A 127 -6.17 21.93 -5.32
C SER A 127 -5.27 21.77 -6.54
N TYR A 128 -4.51 20.67 -6.53
CA TYR A 128 -3.68 20.21 -7.64
C TYR A 128 -4.43 19.12 -8.40
N GLU A 129 -4.49 19.23 -9.71
CA GLU A 129 -5.12 18.23 -10.56
C GLU A 129 -4.09 17.14 -10.90
N MET A 130 -4.20 16.00 -10.24
CA MET A 130 -3.27 14.88 -10.37
C MET A 130 -3.84 13.81 -11.29
N PRO A 131 -3.18 13.45 -12.41
CA PRO A 131 -3.64 12.39 -13.29
C PRO A 131 -3.74 11.04 -12.57
N LEU A 132 -4.82 10.29 -12.80
CA LEU A 132 -4.99 8.95 -12.24
C LEU A 132 -3.96 7.98 -12.83
N ASP A 133 -3.75 8.02 -14.14
CA ASP A 133 -2.72 7.24 -14.83
C ASP A 133 -1.58 8.16 -15.26
N ARG A 134 -0.40 7.94 -14.69
CA ARG A 134 0.80 8.73 -14.93
C ARG A 134 2.00 7.80 -15.06
N LYS A 135 2.90 8.09 -15.98
CA LYS A 135 4.16 7.34 -16.10
C LYS A 135 5.01 7.49 -14.84
N ALA A 136 5.57 6.37 -14.42
CA ALA A 136 6.50 6.35 -13.29
C ALA A 136 7.74 7.22 -13.60
N PRO A 137 8.38 7.81 -12.56
CA PRO A 137 9.64 8.53 -12.72
C PRO A 137 10.70 7.65 -13.38
N GLY A 138 11.38 8.17 -14.39
CA GLY A 138 12.48 7.48 -15.06
C GLY A 138 13.69 7.27 -14.14
N VAL A 139 14.63 6.43 -14.56
CA VAL A 139 15.79 6.02 -13.75
C VAL A 139 16.64 7.20 -13.26
N ILE A 140 16.83 8.22 -14.10
CA ILE A 140 17.66 9.40 -13.80
C ILE A 140 17.08 10.20 -12.62
N TYR A 141 15.76 10.24 -12.47
CA TYR A 141 15.05 11.02 -11.48
C TYR A 141 14.94 10.32 -10.12
N ARG A 142 15.39 9.07 -10.03
CA ARG A 142 15.38 8.26 -8.80
C ARG A 142 16.73 8.30 -8.11
N GLN A 143 16.72 8.07 -6.81
CA GLN A 143 17.92 7.75 -6.05
C GLN A 143 17.76 6.45 -5.26
N PRO A 144 18.87 5.79 -4.87
CA PRO A 144 18.82 4.57 -4.08
C PRO A 144 18.08 4.77 -2.75
N VAL A 145 17.30 3.77 -2.37
CA VAL A 145 16.58 3.74 -1.09
C VAL A 145 17.57 3.47 0.04
N LYS A 146 17.72 4.43 0.96
CA LYS A 146 18.64 4.34 2.11
C LYS A 146 17.98 4.75 3.43
N GLN A 147 16.86 5.45 3.37
CA GLN A 147 16.16 5.95 4.54
C GLN A 147 15.12 4.92 4.98
N PRO A 148 15.13 4.47 6.25
CA PRO A 148 14.16 3.50 6.73
C PRO A 148 12.74 4.08 6.81
N LEU A 149 11.74 3.23 6.49
CA LEU A 149 10.37 3.40 6.91
C LEU A 149 10.16 2.50 8.13
N GLN A 150 10.07 3.07 9.30
CA GLN A 150 9.87 2.30 10.53
C GLN A 150 8.43 1.82 10.61
N THR A 151 8.24 0.51 10.63
CA THR A 151 6.90 -0.09 10.76
C THR A 151 6.43 -0.19 12.19
N GLY A 152 7.36 -0.17 13.15
CA GLY A 152 7.08 -0.42 14.55
C GLY A 152 6.89 -1.91 14.88
N ILE A 153 7.09 -2.79 13.91
CA ILE A 153 6.96 -4.25 14.07
C ILE A 153 8.35 -4.87 14.13
N LYS A 154 8.70 -5.44 15.27
CA LYS A 154 10.04 -6.00 15.53
C LYS A 154 10.51 -6.96 14.44
N ALA A 155 9.65 -7.88 14.02
CA ALA A 155 9.97 -8.88 13.01
C ALA A 155 10.24 -8.27 11.62
N VAL A 156 9.52 -7.20 11.26
CA VAL A 156 9.69 -6.50 9.98
C VAL A 156 10.95 -5.65 10.01
N ASP A 157 11.04 -4.72 10.96
CA ASP A 157 12.13 -3.73 11.03
C ASP A 157 13.50 -4.38 11.22
N SER A 158 13.56 -5.56 11.86
CA SER A 158 14.81 -6.29 12.07
C SER A 158 15.23 -7.19 10.91
N MET A 159 14.30 -7.94 10.31
CA MET A 159 14.62 -9.01 9.35
C MET A 159 14.21 -8.72 7.91
N ILE A 160 13.22 -7.86 7.71
CA ILE A 160 12.65 -7.52 6.41
C ILE A 160 12.44 -5.98 6.35
N PRO A 161 13.50 -5.18 6.51
CA PRO A 161 13.37 -3.74 6.62
C PRO A 161 12.84 -3.12 5.34
N ILE A 162 11.99 -2.11 5.51
CA ILE A 162 11.37 -1.35 4.44
C ILE A 162 11.99 0.04 4.38
N GLY A 163 12.37 0.49 3.19
CA GLY A 163 12.89 1.82 2.96
C GLY A 163 11.87 2.76 2.33
N ARG A 164 12.04 4.05 2.55
CA ARG A 164 11.19 5.09 1.94
C ARG A 164 11.42 5.15 0.43
N GLY A 165 10.37 4.85 -0.33
CA GLY A 165 10.42 4.72 -1.79
C GLY A 165 10.47 3.27 -2.29
N GLN A 166 10.45 2.29 -1.39
CA GLN A 166 10.42 0.85 -1.70
C GLN A 166 8.98 0.37 -1.94
N ARG A 167 8.86 -0.74 -2.67
CA ARG A 167 7.63 -1.53 -2.84
C ARG A 167 7.79 -2.84 -2.11
N GLU A 168 7.12 -3.00 -1.00
CA GLU A 168 7.18 -4.25 -0.23
C GLU A 168 5.81 -4.91 -0.20
N LEU A 169 5.73 -6.12 -0.75
CA LEU A 169 4.48 -6.88 -0.83
C LEU A 169 4.15 -7.52 0.52
N ILE A 170 2.90 -7.41 0.95
CA ILE A 170 2.36 -8.18 2.08
C ILE A 170 1.45 -9.27 1.48
N ILE A 171 1.82 -10.53 1.64
CA ILE A 171 1.16 -11.65 1.00
C ILE A 171 0.83 -12.76 2.00
N GLY A 172 -0.31 -13.40 1.85
CA GLY A 172 -0.75 -14.51 2.68
C GLY A 172 -2.24 -14.79 2.54
N ASP A 173 -2.69 -15.86 3.16
CA ASP A 173 -4.08 -16.27 3.15
C ASP A 173 -5.00 -15.29 3.87
N ARG A 174 -6.29 -15.49 3.71
CA ARG A 174 -7.30 -14.66 4.37
C ARG A 174 -7.15 -14.74 5.89
N GLN A 175 -7.30 -13.60 6.57
CA GLN A 175 -7.24 -13.48 8.04
C GLN A 175 -5.89 -13.85 8.69
N THR A 176 -4.79 -13.81 7.95
CA THR A 176 -3.43 -14.02 8.50
C THR A 176 -2.78 -12.77 9.11
N GLY A 177 -3.47 -11.63 9.11
CA GLY A 177 -2.96 -10.39 9.70
C GLY A 177 -2.31 -9.41 8.70
N LYS A 178 -2.53 -9.55 7.38
CA LYS A 178 -1.98 -8.64 6.36
C LYS A 178 -2.33 -7.17 6.61
N THR A 179 -3.61 -6.90 6.78
CA THR A 179 -4.13 -5.55 7.09
C THR A 179 -3.58 -5.02 8.41
N ALA A 180 -3.39 -5.88 9.42
CA ALA A 180 -2.84 -5.48 10.71
C ALA A 180 -1.41 -4.92 10.58
N ILE A 181 -0.53 -5.55 9.79
CA ILE A 181 0.82 -5.03 9.52
C ILE A 181 0.77 -3.64 8.88
N ALA A 182 -0.11 -3.45 7.91
CA ALA A 182 -0.27 -2.16 7.24
C ALA A 182 -0.79 -1.07 8.19
N VAL A 183 -1.78 -1.39 9.01
CA VAL A 183 -2.37 -0.47 10.00
C VAL A 183 -1.34 -0.11 11.08
N ASP A 184 -0.61 -1.08 11.62
CA ASP A 184 0.45 -0.83 12.60
C ASP A 184 1.54 0.06 12.03
N THR A 185 1.90 -0.14 10.76
CA THR A 185 2.85 0.74 10.06
C THR A 185 2.35 2.18 9.99
N ILE A 186 1.05 2.39 9.69
CA ILE A 186 0.43 3.72 9.68
C ILE A 186 0.44 4.34 11.08
N ILE A 187 0.01 3.60 12.09
CA ILE A 187 -0.03 4.08 13.49
C ILE A 187 1.36 4.50 13.97
N ASN A 188 2.40 3.75 13.58
CA ASN A 188 3.78 4.06 13.96
C ASN A 188 4.31 5.39 13.41
N GLN A 189 3.71 5.93 12.34
CA GLN A 189 4.12 7.22 11.77
C GLN A 189 3.71 8.42 12.63
N LYS A 190 2.88 8.23 13.66
CA LYS A 190 2.43 9.29 14.57
C LYS A 190 3.60 10.05 15.21
N SER A 191 4.61 9.34 15.69
CA SER A 191 5.78 9.96 16.31
C SER A 191 6.57 10.87 15.36
N PHE A 192 6.67 10.50 14.08
CA PHE A 192 7.29 11.33 13.05
C PHE A 192 6.44 12.55 12.69
N TYR A 193 5.13 12.41 12.67
CA TYR A 193 4.20 13.52 12.47
C TYR A 193 4.32 14.56 13.59
N GLU A 194 4.33 14.12 14.85
CA GLU A 194 4.48 14.98 16.02
C GLU A 194 5.85 15.69 16.07
N GLN A 195 6.89 15.08 15.48
CA GLN A 195 8.22 15.68 15.35
C GLN A 195 8.36 16.65 14.16
N GLY A 196 7.29 16.91 13.41
CA GLY A 196 7.32 17.77 12.22
C GLY A 196 8.03 17.17 11.00
N LYS A 197 8.19 15.85 10.96
CA LYS A 197 8.76 15.09 9.84
C LYS A 197 7.78 14.02 9.34
N PRO A 198 6.57 14.41 8.90
CA PRO A 198 5.50 13.48 8.62
C PRO A 198 5.85 12.50 7.50
N VAL A 199 5.27 11.32 7.61
CA VAL A 199 5.02 10.43 6.48
C VAL A 199 3.51 10.40 6.30
N TYR A 200 3.03 11.00 5.22
CA TYR A 200 1.61 11.02 4.92
C TYR A 200 1.15 9.66 4.44
N CYS A 201 0.10 9.14 5.04
CA CYS A 201 -0.36 7.79 4.77
C CYS A 201 -1.63 7.82 3.92
N ILE A 202 -1.67 6.99 2.89
CA ILE A 202 -2.84 6.78 2.06
C ILE A 202 -3.24 5.30 2.17
N TYR A 203 -4.42 5.05 2.73
CA TYR A 203 -4.96 3.69 2.79
C TYR A 203 -6.04 3.53 1.73
N VAL A 204 -5.81 2.60 0.79
CA VAL A 204 -6.73 2.33 -0.30
C VAL A 204 -7.46 1.01 -0.01
N ALA A 205 -8.74 1.11 0.35
CA ALA A 205 -9.63 -0.03 0.56
C ALA A 205 -10.29 -0.41 -0.76
N ILE A 206 -10.01 -1.62 -1.26
CA ILE A 206 -10.48 -2.09 -2.57
C ILE A 206 -11.42 -3.27 -2.38
N GLY A 207 -12.69 -3.13 -2.77
CA GLY A 207 -13.68 -4.21 -2.71
C GLY A 207 -13.91 -4.76 -1.28
N GLN A 208 -13.66 -3.97 -0.25
CA GLN A 208 -13.92 -4.35 1.13
C GLN A 208 -15.37 -4.03 1.53
N LYS A 209 -15.85 -4.71 2.56
CA LYS A 209 -17.16 -4.37 3.15
C LYS A 209 -17.11 -2.99 3.79
N ALA A 210 -18.14 -2.18 3.63
CA ALA A 210 -18.24 -0.85 4.25
C ALA A 210 -18.03 -0.89 5.76
N SER A 211 -18.53 -1.93 6.45
CA SER A 211 -18.31 -2.14 7.88
C SER A 211 -16.84 -2.35 8.26
N THR A 212 -16.07 -3.02 7.40
CA THR A 212 -14.63 -3.21 7.60
C THR A 212 -13.87 -1.91 7.47
N VAL A 213 -14.22 -1.10 6.46
CA VAL A 213 -13.64 0.25 6.27
C VAL A 213 -13.98 1.16 7.44
N ALA A 214 -15.22 1.14 7.92
CA ALA A 214 -15.65 1.92 9.08
C ALA A 214 -14.87 1.53 10.35
N ALA A 215 -14.69 0.24 10.60
CA ALA A 215 -13.90 -0.25 11.73
C ALA A 215 -12.41 0.17 11.62
N LEU A 216 -11.83 0.12 10.44
CA LEU A 216 -10.48 0.62 10.18
C LEU A 216 -10.34 2.10 10.50
N VAL A 217 -11.25 2.93 9.97
CA VAL A 217 -11.26 4.39 10.23
C VAL A 217 -11.38 4.68 11.72
N GLN A 218 -12.24 3.93 12.42
CA GLN A 218 -12.38 4.07 13.87
C GLN A 218 -11.08 3.72 14.60
N THR A 219 -10.43 2.62 14.23
CA THR A 219 -9.12 2.23 14.79
C THR A 219 -8.05 3.30 14.56
N LEU A 220 -7.97 3.87 13.36
CA LEU A 220 -7.02 4.96 13.06
C LEU A 220 -7.33 6.23 13.88
N LYS A 221 -8.60 6.54 14.11
CA LYS A 221 -9.02 7.66 14.97
C LYS A 221 -8.62 7.44 16.43
N GLU A 222 -8.88 6.27 16.98
CA GLU A 222 -8.55 5.91 18.36
C GLU A 222 -7.06 5.99 18.66
N HIS A 223 -6.21 5.64 17.68
CA HIS A 223 -4.76 5.72 17.80
C HIS A 223 -4.18 7.10 17.38
N GLY A 224 -5.04 8.04 16.97
CA GLY A 224 -4.61 9.38 16.57
C GLY A 224 -3.83 9.41 15.25
N ALA A 225 -4.09 8.48 14.34
CA ALA A 225 -3.43 8.36 13.05
C ALA A 225 -4.14 9.11 11.90
N MET A 226 -5.41 9.50 12.07
CA MET A 226 -6.17 10.19 11.03
C MET A 226 -5.58 11.54 10.59
N PRO A 227 -4.99 12.41 11.45
CA PRO A 227 -4.49 13.72 11.03
C PRO A 227 -3.46 13.70 9.89
N TYR A 228 -2.76 12.59 9.70
CA TYR A 228 -1.79 12.40 8.61
C TYR A 228 -2.17 11.28 7.64
N THR A 229 -3.43 10.83 7.67
CA THR A 229 -3.91 9.71 6.86
C THR A 229 -5.10 10.13 6.00
N ILE A 230 -5.11 9.68 4.74
CA ILE A 230 -6.24 9.76 3.82
C ILE A 230 -6.70 8.32 3.53
N VAL A 231 -8.01 8.08 3.62
CA VAL A 231 -8.59 6.78 3.27
C VAL A 231 -9.34 6.91 1.95
N VAL A 232 -8.92 6.14 0.95
CA VAL A 232 -9.61 6.03 -0.35
C VAL A 232 -10.38 4.72 -0.34
N ALA A 233 -11.70 4.79 -0.39
CA ALA A 233 -12.53 3.59 -0.32
C ALA A 233 -13.35 3.38 -1.59
N ALA A 234 -13.19 2.19 -2.17
CA ALA A 234 -14.10 1.61 -3.16
C ALA A 234 -14.60 0.29 -2.57
N THR A 235 -15.82 0.32 -2.03
CA THR A 235 -16.39 -0.81 -1.30
C THR A 235 -16.85 -1.93 -2.24
N ALA A 236 -17.18 -3.09 -1.69
CA ALA A 236 -17.67 -4.22 -2.47
C ALA A 236 -19.03 -3.96 -3.16
N SER A 237 -19.76 -2.93 -2.74
CA SER A 237 -21.02 -2.49 -3.36
C SER A 237 -20.81 -1.47 -4.47
N ASP A 238 -19.60 -0.93 -4.61
CA ASP A 238 -19.29 0.04 -5.65
C ASP A 238 -19.02 -0.67 -7.00
N PRO A 239 -19.30 0.00 -8.12
CA PRO A 239 -19.01 -0.56 -9.45
C PRO A 239 -17.55 -1.02 -9.60
N ALA A 240 -17.33 -2.05 -10.42
CA ALA A 240 -15.98 -2.57 -10.68
C ALA A 240 -14.99 -1.50 -11.17
N ALA A 241 -15.48 -0.50 -11.91
CA ALA A 241 -14.69 0.65 -12.33
C ALA A 241 -14.09 1.43 -11.15
N MET A 242 -14.85 1.66 -10.11
CA MET A 242 -14.39 2.38 -8.91
C MET A 242 -13.32 1.56 -8.17
N GLN A 243 -13.52 0.25 -8.05
CA GLN A 243 -12.52 -0.65 -7.45
C GLN A 243 -11.23 -0.72 -8.28
N TYR A 244 -11.34 -0.67 -9.60
CA TYR A 244 -10.21 -0.64 -10.52
C TYR A 244 -9.39 0.65 -10.39
N TYR A 245 -10.05 1.82 -10.32
CA TYR A 245 -9.36 3.12 -10.25
C TYR A 245 -8.90 3.52 -8.85
N ALA A 246 -9.42 2.93 -7.79
CA ALA A 246 -9.05 3.29 -6.41
C ALA A 246 -7.53 3.27 -6.14
N PRO A 247 -6.75 2.25 -6.55
CA PRO A 247 -5.30 2.27 -6.37
C PRO A 247 -4.60 3.39 -7.13
N PHE A 248 -5.08 3.74 -8.33
CA PHE A 248 -4.53 4.85 -9.11
C PHE A 248 -4.80 6.20 -8.46
N ALA A 249 -5.98 6.38 -7.87
CA ALA A 249 -6.30 7.56 -7.07
C ALA A 249 -5.39 7.68 -5.84
N GLY A 250 -5.18 6.56 -5.12
CA GLY A 250 -4.24 6.51 -4.00
C GLY A 250 -2.81 6.83 -4.40
N ALA A 251 -2.34 6.32 -5.55
CA ALA A 251 -1.03 6.64 -6.09
C ALA A 251 -0.91 8.12 -6.46
N ALA A 252 -1.92 8.71 -7.11
CA ALA A 252 -1.93 10.12 -7.48
C ALA A 252 -1.86 11.05 -6.25
N ILE A 253 -2.59 10.70 -5.18
CA ILE A 253 -2.51 11.42 -3.90
C ILE A 253 -1.12 11.28 -3.27
N GLY A 254 -0.54 10.08 -3.28
CA GLY A 254 0.82 9.85 -2.78
C GLY A 254 1.89 10.62 -3.56
N GLU A 255 1.73 10.72 -4.87
CA GLU A 255 2.62 11.50 -5.75
C GLU A 255 2.55 13.00 -5.48
N TYR A 256 1.40 13.52 -5.10
CA TYR A 256 1.25 14.93 -4.71
C TYR A 256 2.20 15.28 -3.56
N PHE A 257 2.29 14.46 -2.52
CA PHE A 257 3.24 14.66 -1.43
C PHE A 257 4.69 14.38 -1.85
N ARG A 258 4.94 13.29 -2.57
CA ARG A 258 6.26 12.92 -3.07
C ARG A 258 6.90 14.03 -3.90
N ASP A 259 6.16 14.59 -4.84
CA ASP A 259 6.68 15.58 -5.78
C ASP A 259 6.87 16.97 -5.13
N ARG A 260 6.32 17.18 -3.94
CA ARG A 260 6.58 18.34 -3.06
C ARG A 260 7.80 18.16 -2.15
N GLY A 261 8.54 17.06 -2.29
CA GLY A 261 9.70 16.73 -1.46
C GLY A 261 9.34 16.10 -0.12
N GLU A 262 8.11 15.69 0.08
CA GLU A 262 7.60 15.07 1.29
C GLU A 262 7.64 13.54 1.20
N HIS A 263 7.30 12.86 2.27
CA HIS A 263 7.26 11.40 2.30
C HIS A 263 5.82 10.91 2.39
N ALA A 264 5.48 9.97 1.54
CA ALA A 264 4.19 9.31 1.55
C ALA A 264 4.31 7.78 1.60
N LEU A 265 3.33 7.16 2.23
CA LEU A 265 3.12 5.73 2.29
C LEU A 265 1.75 5.42 1.71
N VAL A 266 1.67 4.55 0.72
CA VAL A 266 0.40 4.06 0.19
C VAL A 266 0.25 2.57 0.46
N VAL A 267 -0.89 2.19 1.01
CA VAL A 267 -1.29 0.80 1.24
C VAL A 267 -2.41 0.46 0.26
N TYR A 268 -2.27 -0.63 -0.49
CA TYR A 268 -3.31 -1.14 -1.39
C TYR A 268 -3.91 -2.42 -0.82
N ASP A 269 -5.07 -2.35 -0.22
CA ASP A 269 -5.73 -3.49 0.43
C ASP A 269 -7.07 -3.84 -0.26
N ASP A 270 -7.09 -4.75 -1.24
CA ASP A 270 -5.99 -5.52 -1.80
C ASP A 270 -5.99 -5.47 -3.35
N LEU A 271 -4.82 -5.69 -3.93
CA LEU A 271 -4.65 -5.69 -5.39
C LEU A 271 -5.23 -6.94 -6.05
N SER A 272 -5.48 -8.03 -5.32
CA SER A 272 -6.18 -9.21 -5.85
C SER A 272 -7.58 -8.82 -6.29
N LYS A 273 -8.30 -8.02 -5.51
CA LYS A 273 -9.63 -7.50 -5.85
C LYS A 273 -9.58 -6.48 -6.98
N GLN A 274 -8.56 -5.64 -7.04
CA GLN A 274 -8.36 -4.77 -8.21
C GLN A 274 -8.24 -5.59 -9.49
N ALA A 275 -7.47 -6.67 -9.48
CA ALA A 275 -7.30 -7.55 -10.63
C ALA A 275 -8.64 -8.19 -11.05
N VAL A 276 -9.46 -8.62 -10.09
CA VAL A 276 -10.81 -9.15 -10.35
C VAL A 276 -11.71 -8.09 -10.98
N ALA A 277 -11.72 -6.87 -10.44
CA ALA A 277 -12.50 -5.75 -10.99
C ALA A 277 -12.03 -5.40 -12.41
N TYR A 278 -10.73 -5.40 -12.67
CA TYR A 278 -10.18 -5.17 -14.01
C TYR A 278 -10.57 -6.29 -14.99
N ARG A 279 -10.57 -7.54 -14.55
CA ARG A 279 -11.06 -8.68 -15.34
C ARG A 279 -12.52 -8.51 -15.72
N GLU A 280 -13.37 -8.14 -14.78
CA GLU A 280 -14.80 -7.89 -14.99
C GLU A 280 -15.03 -6.79 -16.04
N VAL A 281 -14.43 -5.62 -15.85
CA VAL A 281 -14.50 -4.51 -16.80
C VAL A 281 -14.01 -4.93 -18.20
N SER A 282 -12.89 -5.65 -18.28
CA SER A 282 -12.29 -6.08 -19.54
C SER A 282 -13.15 -7.10 -20.29
N LEU A 283 -13.82 -8.01 -19.57
CA LEU A 283 -14.74 -8.97 -20.16
C LEU A 283 -15.99 -8.28 -20.73
N ILE A 284 -16.55 -7.29 -20.02
CA ILE A 284 -17.71 -6.52 -20.49
C ILE A 284 -17.31 -5.70 -21.73
N LEU A 285 -16.12 -5.13 -21.77
CA LEU A 285 -15.57 -4.44 -22.94
C LEU A 285 -15.15 -5.39 -24.07
N ARG A 286 -15.34 -6.71 -23.90
CA ARG A 286 -14.98 -7.76 -24.87
C ARG A 286 -13.51 -7.77 -25.25
N ARG A 287 -12.62 -7.40 -24.33
CA ARG A 287 -11.17 -7.53 -24.52
C ARG A 287 -10.78 -9.01 -24.50
N PRO A 288 -9.78 -9.42 -25.29
CA PRO A 288 -9.33 -10.82 -25.29
C PRO A 288 -8.80 -11.22 -23.91
N SER A 289 -9.24 -12.37 -23.42
CA SER A 289 -8.82 -12.93 -22.14
C SER A 289 -7.74 -14.00 -22.32
N GLY A 290 -6.85 -14.09 -21.34
CA GLY A 290 -5.78 -15.08 -21.22
C GLY A 290 -6.00 -16.03 -20.04
N ARG A 291 -4.91 -16.34 -19.31
CA ARG A 291 -4.93 -17.25 -18.16
C ARG A 291 -5.92 -16.75 -17.10
N GLU A 292 -6.73 -17.67 -16.56
CA GLU A 292 -7.76 -17.41 -15.53
C GLU A 292 -8.74 -16.28 -15.93
N ALA A 293 -8.97 -16.12 -17.23
CA ALA A 293 -9.79 -15.08 -17.83
C ALA A 293 -9.32 -13.64 -17.56
N TYR A 294 -8.10 -13.42 -17.07
CA TYR A 294 -7.51 -12.10 -16.98
C TYR A 294 -7.11 -11.58 -18.37
N PRO A 295 -7.23 -10.27 -18.62
CA PRO A 295 -6.71 -9.69 -19.86
C PRO A 295 -5.18 -9.80 -19.91
N GLY A 296 -4.63 -9.84 -21.12
CA GLY A 296 -3.19 -10.05 -21.32
C GLY A 296 -2.28 -8.97 -20.72
N ASP A 297 -2.83 -7.82 -20.43
CA ASP A 297 -2.13 -6.67 -19.84
C ASP A 297 -2.28 -6.55 -18.31
N VAL A 298 -2.78 -7.57 -17.60
CA VAL A 298 -2.93 -7.53 -16.15
C VAL A 298 -1.59 -7.36 -15.41
N PHE A 299 -0.48 -7.86 -15.97
CA PHE A 299 0.85 -7.57 -15.45
C PHE A 299 1.16 -6.07 -15.53
N TYR A 300 0.87 -5.45 -16.67
CA TYR A 300 1.08 -4.01 -16.88
C TYR A 300 0.17 -3.17 -15.98
N LEU A 301 -1.02 -3.63 -15.64
CA LEU A 301 -1.89 -2.99 -14.65
C LEU A 301 -1.16 -2.73 -13.33
N HIS A 302 -0.58 -3.78 -12.73
CA HIS A 302 0.11 -3.69 -11.45
C HIS A 302 1.50 -3.07 -11.57
N SER A 303 2.23 -3.32 -12.66
CA SER A 303 3.58 -2.76 -12.83
C SER A 303 3.56 -1.25 -13.00
N ARG A 304 2.67 -0.69 -13.84
CA ARG A 304 2.56 0.76 -14.01
C ARG A 304 2.08 1.48 -12.74
N LEU A 305 1.28 0.82 -11.91
CA LEU A 305 0.87 1.34 -10.61
C LEU A 305 2.02 1.35 -9.62
N LEU A 306 2.68 0.20 -9.42
CA LEU A 306 3.70 0.02 -8.38
C LEU A 306 5.03 0.70 -8.71
N GLU A 307 5.38 0.84 -10.00
CA GLU A 307 6.58 1.59 -10.42
C GLU A 307 6.51 3.09 -10.10
N ARG A 308 5.33 3.62 -9.82
CA ARG A 308 5.15 5.02 -9.37
C ARG A 308 5.69 5.25 -7.96
N ALA A 309 5.81 4.20 -7.15
CA ALA A 309 6.49 4.25 -5.85
C ALA A 309 8.01 4.35 -6.07
N ALA A 310 8.60 5.43 -5.60
CA ALA A 310 10.01 5.72 -5.79
C ALA A 310 10.52 6.73 -4.77
N LYS A 311 11.84 6.77 -4.57
CA LYS A 311 12.57 7.84 -3.92
C LYS A 311 13.11 8.78 -5.00
N ILE A 312 12.70 10.03 -4.98
CA ILE A 312 13.12 11.05 -5.94
C ILE A 312 14.50 11.58 -5.57
N ASN A 313 15.28 11.93 -6.59
CA ASN A 313 16.60 12.50 -6.44
C ASN A 313 16.57 13.78 -5.59
N GLU A 314 17.54 13.93 -4.70
CA GLU A 314 17.65 15.12 -3.83
C GLU A 314 18.09 16.38 -4.57
N GLN A 315 18.73 16.23 -5.74
CA GLN A 315 19.15 17.36 -6.57
C GLN A 315 17.91 18.01 -7.18
N GLN A 316 17.67 19.28 -6.84
CA GLN A 316 16.50 20.03 -7.27
C GLN A 316 16.39 20.12 -8.79
N GLU A 317 17.49 20.38 -9.48
CA GLU A 317 17.57 20.50 -10.94
C GLU A 317 17.15 19.21 -11.65
N VAL A 318 17.49 18.05 -11.07
CA VAL A 318 17.10 16.74 -11.61
C VAL A 318 15.62 16.46 -11.36
N ALA A 319 15.13 16.79 -10.16
CA ALA A 319 13.73 16.56 -9.79
C ALA A 319 12.76 17.41 -10.65
N GLU A 320 13.12 18.66 -10.95
CA GLU A 320 12.31 19.56 -11.79
C GLU A 320 12.18 19.10 -13.24
N GLN A 321 13.11 18.28 -13.72
CA GLN A 321 13.10 17.71 -15.07
C GLN A 321 12.39 16.35 -15.17
N MET A 322 11.75 15.91 -14.07
CA MET A 322 11.06 14.62 -14.03
C MET A 322 10.06 14.49 -15.19
N ASN A 323 10.05 13.32 -15.80
CA ASN A 323 9.14 13.04 -16.91
C ASN A 323 7.67 13.06 -16.45
N ASP A 324 6.80 13.44 -17.37
CA ASP A 324 5.34 13.37 -17.20
C ASP A 324 4.82 14.16 -15.97
N LEU A 325 5.43 15.32 -15.71
CA LEU A 325 4.98 16.22 -14.65
C LEU A 325 3.64 16.86 -15.01
N PRO A 326 2.62 16.78 -14.13
CA PRO A 326 1.40 17.53 -14.28
C PRO A 326 1.67 19.05 -14.39
N GLU A 327 0.91 19.74 -15.21
CA GLU A 327 1.04 21.19 -15.40
C GLU A 327 0.98 21.97 -14.07
N CYS A 328 0.12 21.52 -13.15
CA CYS A 328 -0.06 22.14 -11.83
C CYS A 328 1.18 22.04 -10.91
N LEU A 329 2.12 21.12 -11.19
CA LEU A 329 3.34 20.91 -10.43
C LEU A 329 4.59 21.51 -11.07
N LYS A 330 4.52 21.99 -12.33
CA LYS A 330 5.67 22.62 -12.99
C LYS A 330 6.18 23.82 -12.19
N GLY A 331 7.47 23.82 -11.89
CA GLY A 331 8.12 24.84 -11.06
C GLY A 331 7.81 24.77 -9.56
N LYS A 332 7.08 23.74 -9.09
CA LYS A 332 6.75 23.52 -7.68
C LYS A 332 7.32 22.22 -7.11
N VAL A 333 7.91 21.40 -7.97
CA VAL A 333 8.54 20.12 -7.57
C VAL A 333 9.73 20.38 -6.65
N LYS A 334 9.87 19.55 -5.62
CA LYS A 334 11.03 19.54 -4.74
C LYS A 334 11.68 18.16 -4.73
N GLY A 335 13.01 18.13 -4.75
CA GLY A 335 13.77 16.89 -4.66
C GLY A 335 13.67 16.21 -3.30
N GLY A 336 14.06 14.94 -3.25
CA GLY A 336 14.18 14.17 -2.01
C GLY A 336 12.88 13.56 -1.46
N GLY A 337 11.73 13.78 -2.09
CA GLY A 337 10.49 13.14 -1.70
C GLY A 337 10.47 11.64 -1.97
N SER A 338 9.54 10.92 -1.34
CA SER A 338 9.39 9.48 -1.54
C SER A 338 7.92 9.05 -1.50
N LEU A 339 7.60 8.04 -2.28
CA LEU A 339 6.35 7.29 -2.20
C LEU A 339 6.68 5.83 -1.99
N THR A 340 6.35 5.29 -0.82
CA THR A 340 6.51 3.89 -0.46
C THR A 340 5.19 3.16 -0.67
N ALA A 341 5.22 1.98 -1.27
CA ALA A 341 4.02 1.19 -1.52
C ALA A 341 4.04 -0.12 -0.72
N LEU A 342 2.94 -0.41 -0.05
CA LEU A 342 2.65 -1.68 0.59
C LEU A 342 1.43 -2.32 -0.09
N PRO A 343 1.60 -2.98 -1.24
CA PRO A 343 0.55 -3.76 -1.85
C PRO A 343 0.25 -5.00 -1.01
N ILE A 344 -1.03 -5.33 -0.89
CA ILE A 344 -1.51 -6.55 -0.23
C ILE A 344 -2.06 -7.48 -1.31
N ILE A 345 -1.67 -8.74 -1.24
CA ILE A 345 -2.19 -9.84 -2.07
C ILE A 345 -2.74 -10.94 -1.18
N GLU A 346 -3.93 -11.41 -1.50
CA GLU A 346 -4.54 -12.56 -0.85
C GLU A 346 -4.23 -13.84 -1.62
N THR A 347 -3.69 -14.83 -0.93
CA THR A 347 -3.48 -16.19 -1.46
C THR A 347 -4.61 -17.13 -1.01
N GLN A 348 -4.70 -18.27 -1.67
CA GLN A 348 -5.59 -19.37 -1.28
C GLN A 348 -4.70 -20.58 -0.95
N ALA A 349 -4.88 -21.12 0.26
CA ALA A 349 -4.10 -22.27 0.76
C ALA A 349 -2.57 -22.10 0.63
N GLY A 350 -2.07 -20.88 0.82
CA GLY A 350 -0.65 -20.58 0.73
C GLY A 350 -0.05 -20.61 -0.68
N ASP A 351 -0.86 -20.71 -1.74
CA ASP A 351 -0.37 -20.82 -3.11
C ASP A 351 0.15 -19.47 -3.64
N VAL A 352 1.46 -19.28 -3.55
CA VAL A 352 2.18 -18.13 -4.11
C VAL A 352 2.48 -18.29 -5.60
N SER A 353 2.24 -19.48 -6.19
CA SER A 353 2.48 -19.76 -7.61
C SER A 353 1.30 -19.39 -8.51
N ALA A 354 0.18 -18.97 -7.93
CA ALA A 354 -0.96 -18.46 -8.66
C ALA A 354 -0.61 -17.23 -9.52
N TYR A 355 -1.44 -16.90 -10.50
CA TYR A 355 -1.10 -15.94 -11.54
C TYR A 355 -0.84 -14.52 -10.99
N ILE A 356 -1.76 -13.97 -10.21
CA ILE A 356 -1.62 -12.62 -9.66
C ILE A 356 -0.52 -12.52 -8.61
N PRO A 357 -0.40 -13.43 -7.61
CA PRO A 357 0.73 -13.44 -6.68
C PRO A 357 2.08 -13.42 -7.37
N THR A 358 2.31 -14.32 -8.34
CA THR A 358 3.58 -14.41 -9.08
C THR A 358 3.92 -13.10 -9.79
N ASN A 359 2.95 -12.46 -10.43
CA ASN A 359 3.15 -11.17 -11.10
C ASN A 359 3.59 -10.09 -10.11
N VAL A 360 2.89 -9.95 -8.99
CA VAL A 360 3.20 -8.88 -8.02
C VAL A 360 4.51 -9.13 -7.28
N ILE A 361 4.85 -10.38 -6.94
CA ILE A 361 6.17 -10.74 -6.38
C ILE A 361 7.31 -10.29 -7.32
N SER A 362 7.13 -10.44 -8.63
CA SER A 362 8.16 -10.07 -9.60
C SER A 362 8.33 -8.55 -9.75
N ILE A 363 7.26 -7.77 -9.53
CA ILE A 363 7.25 -6.31 -9.65
C ILE A 363 7.83 -5.64 -8.39
N THR A 364 7.64 -6.23 -7.22
CA THR A 364 8.00 -5.64 -5.92
C THR A 364 9.46 -5.84 -5.55
N ASP A 365 9.95 -5.04 -4.61
CA ASP A 365 11.33 -5.07 -4.10
C ASP A 365 11.49 -6.05 -2.93
N GLY A 366 10.56 -6.94 -2.75
CA GLY A 366 10.52 -7.95 -1.73
C GLY A 366 9.09 -8.27 -1.28
N GLN A 367 8.98 -9.23 -0.36
CA GLN A 367 7.68 -9.65 0.19
C GLN A 367 7.78 -10.03 1.66
N ILE A 368 6.73 -9.72 2.40
CA ILE A 368 6.43 -10.21 3.75
C ILE A 368 5.37 -11.31 3.59
N TYR A 369 5.77 -12.55 3.77
CA TYR A 369 4.87 -13.71 3.65
C TYR A 369 4.30 -14.09 5.01
N LEU A 370 2.97 -14.12 5.09
CA LEU A 370 2.22 -14.52 6.28
C LEU A 370 1.65 -15.93 6.10
N GLU A 371 1.96 -16.79 7.04
CA GLU A 371 1.63 -18.21 7.00
C GLU A 371 0.51 -18.54 8.00
N SER A 372 -0.53 -19.25 7.52
CA SER A 372 -1.69 -19.62 8.33
C SER A 372 -1.34 -20.54 9.49
N ASP A 373 -0.38 -21.44 9.29
CA ASP A 373 0.05 -22.38 10.34
C ASP A 373 0.72 -21.65 11.51
N LEU A 374 1.58 -20.66 11.23
CA LEU A 374 2.19 -19.81 12.25
C LEU A 374 1.13 -18.99 13.00
N PHE A 375 0.15 -18.45 12.27
CA PHE A 375 -0.95 -17.69 12.86
C PHE A 375 -1.77 -18.53 13.83
N ASN A 376 -2.10 -19.76 13.44
CA ASN A 376 -2.86 -20.71 14.25
C ASN A 376 -2.07 -21.20 15.48
N GLN A 377 -0.74 -21.28 15.38
CA GLN A 377 0.16 -21.59 16.50
C GLN A 377 0.34 -20.43 17.48
N GLY A 378 -0.22 -19.25 17.19
CA GLY A 378 -0.15 -18.07 18.05
C GLY A 378 1.05 -17.17 17.79
N PHE A 379 1.86 -17.42 16.76
CA PHE A 379 2.91 -16.50 16.32
C PHE A 379 2.28 -15.33 15.55
N ARG A 380 2.24 -14.17 16.18
CA ARG A 380 1.65 -12.95 15.61
C ARG A 380 2.59 -11.77 15.78
N PRO A 381 3.04 -11.13 14.65
CA PRO A 381 2.68 -11.41 13.25
C PRO A 381 3.21 -12.78 12.77
N ALA A 382 2.42 -13.44 11.93
CA ALA A 382 2.69 -14.80 11.44
C ALA A 382 3.67 -14.82 10.26
N ILE A 383 4.78 -14.09 10.38
CA ILE A 383 5.76 -13.90 9.32
C ILE A 383 6.63 -15.14 9.15
N ASN A 384 6.61 -15.72 7.95
CA ASN A 384 7.58 -16.72 7.57
C ASN A 384 8.88 -16.06 7.11
N VAL A 385 9.89 -16.06 7.99
CA VAL A 385 11.19 -15.41 7.76
C VAL A 385 11.98 -16.06 6.62
N GLY A 386 11.78 -17.36 6.36
CA GLY A 386 12.51 -18.10 5.35
C GLY A 386 12.22 -17.66 3.91
N ILE A 387 10.95 -17.37 3.62
CA ILE A 387 10.48 -16.96 2.28
C ILE A 387 10.18 -15.46 2.17
N SER A 388 10.25 -14.73 3.28
CA SER A 388 10.14 -13.27 3.28
C SER A 388 11.49 -12.65 2.93
N VAL A 389 11.48 -11.64 2.07
CA VAL A 389 12.69 -11.00 1.54
C VAL A 389 12.49 -9.49 1.44
N SER A 390 13.49 -8.71 1.83
CA SER A 390 13.64 -7.30 1.43
C SER A 390 14.89 -7.18 0.54
N ARG A 391 14.72 -6.72 -0.70
CA ARG A 391 15.85 -6.51 -1.62
C ARG A 391 16.68 -5.29 -1.28
N VAL A 392 16.13 -4.35 -0.52
CA VAL A 392 16.86 -3.19 0.00
C VAL A 392 17.67 -3.58 1.24
N GLY A 393 17.11 -4.43 2.09
CA GLY A 393 17.78 -5.01 3.23
C GLY A 393 18.37 -3.99 4.19
N GLY A 394 19.54 -4.28 4.73
CA GLY A 394 20.22 -3.44 5.72
C GLY A 394 20.59 -2.01 5.27
N SER A 395 20.40 -1.67 3.99
CA SER A 395 20.52 -0.28 3.53
C SER A 395 19.37 0.61 4.03
N ALA A 396 18.22 -0.01 4.35
CA ALA A 396 17.05 0.64 4.92
C ALA A 396 16.95 0.47 6.44
N GLN A 397 18.06 0.24 7.12
CA GLN A 397 18.12 0.15 8.59
C GLN A 397 19.03 1.22 9.16
N ILE A 398 18.67 1.72 10.34
CA ILE A 398 19.59 2.53 11.15
C ILE A 398 20.77 1.68 11.60
N LYS A 399 21.92 2.30 11.84
CA LYS A 399 23.18 1.58 12.13
C LYS A 399 23.08 0.67 13.36
N SER A 400 22.40 1.12 14.42
CA SER A 400 22.17 0.33 15.64
C SER A 400 21.36 -0.94 15.35
N MET A 401 20.25 -0.84 14.61
CA MET A 401 19.44 -1.99 14.21
C MET A 401 20.25 -2.95 13.33
N LYS A 402 20.97 -2.44 12.35
CA LYS A 402 21.81 -3.26 11.46
C LYS A 402 22.86 -4.05 12.21
N LYS A 403 23.49 -3.44 13.24
CA LYS A 403 24.50 -4.10 14.08
C LYS A 403 23.89 -5.22 14.93
N VAL A 404 22.70 -5.00 15.48
CA VAL A 404 22.03 -5.92 16.41
C VAL A 404 21.30 -7.05 15.66
N ALA A 405 20.58 -6.72 14.59
CA ALA A 405 19.72 -7.68 13.89
C ALA A 405 20.41 -8.41 12.72
N GLY A 406 21.70 -8.15 12.49
CA GLY A 406 22.42 -8.66 11.31
C GLY A 406 22.44 -10.18 11.18
N THR A 407 22.46 -10.91 12.29
CA THR A 407 22.46 -12.39 12.32
C THR A 407 21.07 -12.98 12.60
N LEU A 408 20.12 -12.18 13.08
CA LEU A 408 18.84 -12.67 13.59
C LEU A 408 18.07 -13.51 12.56
N LYS A 409 18.08 -13.09 11.31
CA LYS A 409 17.41 -13.84 10.22
C LYS A 409 18.02 -15.22 10.00
N ILE A 410 19.35 -15.31 10.05
CA ILE A 410 20.09 -16.57 9.90
C ILE A 410 19.83 -17.45 11.12
N ASP A 411 19.92 -16.90 12.32
CA ASP A 411 19.67 -17.60 13.57
C ASP A 411 18.26 -18.21 13.60
N GLN A 412 17.25 -17.46 13.12
CA GLN A 412 15.87 -17.93 13.04
C GLN A 412 15.67 -19.01 11.97
N ALA A 413 16.38 -18.94 10.84
CA ALA A 413 16.35 -19.98 9.82
C ALA A 413 16.96 -21.29 10.36
N GLN A 414 18.13 -21.22 11.01
CA GLN A 414 18.77 -22.37 11.65
C GLN A 414 17.88 -22.98 12.74
N TYR A 415 17.25 -22.13 13.57
CA TYR A 415 16.32 -22.62 14.59
C TYR A 415 15.20 -23.46 13.97
N ARG A 416 14.57 -23.00 12.88
CA ARG A 416 13.50 -23.76 12.23
C ARG A 416 13.93 -25.10 11.66
N GLU A 417 15.12 -25.16 11.07
CA GLU A 417 15.69 -26.42 10.60
C GLU A 417 15.92 -27.39 11.77
N LEU A 418 16.54 -26.91 12.85
CA LEU A 418 16.79 -27.72 14.04
C LEU A 418 15.50 -28.13 14.75
N GLU A 419 14.49 -27.27 14.80
CA GLU A 419 13.18 -27.61 15.39
C GLU A 419 12.48 -28.74 14.62
N ALA A 420 12.57 -28.72 13.27
CA ALA A 420 12.06 -29.81 12.46
C ALA A 420 12.77 -31.14 12.76
N PHE A 421 14.10 -31.10 12.88
CA PHE A 421 14.90 -32.28 13.24
C PHE A 421 14.63 -32.76 14.67
N SER A 422 14.44 -31.85 15.62
CA SER A 422 14.22 -32.19 17.04
C SER A 422 12.96 -33.04 17.30
N LYS A 423 11.99 -32.95 16.38
CA LYS A 423 10.77 -33.77 16.43
C LYS A 423 11.02 -35.26 16.14
N PHE A 424 12.15 -35.58 15.49
CA PHE A 424 12.51 -36.94 15.05
C PHE A 424 13.69 -37.55 15.80
N SER A 425 14.43 -36.77 16.60
CA SER A 425 15.64 -37.22 17.31
C SER A 425 15.47 -37.04 18.81
N SER A 426 15.73 -38.13 19.58
CA SER A 426 15.68 -38.13 21.05
C SER A 426 17.00 -37.68 21.70
N ASP A 427 18.13 -37.76 20.99
CA ASP A 427 19.45 -37.37 21.49
C ASP A 427 19.93 -36.09 20.83
N MET A 428 19.95 -35.00 21.59
CA MET A 428 20.53 -33.74 21.16
C MET A 428 21.79 -33.42 21.95
N ASP A 429 22.80 -32.92 21.26
CA ASP A 429 24.00 -32.38 21.91
C ASP A 429 23.68 -31.02 22.59
N ALA A 430 24.51 -30.64 23.57
CA ALA A 430 24.30 -29.47 24.39
C ALA A 430 24.26 -28.17 23.56
N VAL A 431 25.04 -28.09 22.47
CA VAL A 431 25.11 -26.91 21.58
C VAL A 431 23.81 -26.74 20.80
N THR A 432 23.27 -27.83 20.25
CA THR A 432 21.99 -27.83 19.56
C THR A 432 20.85 -27.48 20.51
N ALA A 433 20.85 -27.99 21.73
CA ALA A 433 19.85 -27.63 22.75
C ALA A 433 19.88 -26.15 23.11
N MET A 434 21.07 -25.54 23.27
CA MET A 434 21.22 -24.10 23.52
C MET A 434 20.73 -23.25 22.35
N THR A 435 21.01 -23.68 21.12
CA THR A 435 20.56 -22.98 19.90
C THR A 435 19.04 -23.02 19.79
N LEU A 436 18.42 -24.16 20.09
CA LEU A 436 16.97 -24.31 20.12
C LEU A 436 16.32 -23.46 21.22
N ASP A 437 16.87 -23.43 22.41
CA ASP A 437 16.38 -22.60 23.52
C ASP A 437 16.43 -21.12 23.16
N ARG A 438 17.58 -20.63 22.64
CA ARG A 438 17.73 -19.25 22.16
C ARG A 438 16.74 -18.92 21.06
N GLY A 439 16.57 -19.81 20.09
CA GLY A 439 15.61 -19.62 18.99
C GLY A 439 14.16 -19.53 19.46
N ARG A 440 13.75 -20.40 20.41
CA ARG A 440 12.41 -20.34 21.03
C ARG A 440 12.18 -19.02 21.76
N LYS A 441 13.17 -18.56 22.54
CA LYS A 441 13.10 -17.27 23.26
C LYS A 441 13.03 -16.09 22.29
N ASN A 442 13.83 -16.09 21.24
CA ASN A 442 13.77 -15.07 20.20
C ASN A 442 12.40 -15.05 19.47
N ASN A 443 11.78 -16.20 19.22
CA ASN A 443 10.43 -16.27 18.69
C ASN A 443 9.42 -15.60 19.63
N GLN A 444 9.52 -15.79 20.94
CA GLN A 444 8.64 -15.11 21.92
C GLN A 444 8.86 -13.60 21.92
N LEU A 445 10.11 -13.12 21.77
CA LEU A 445 10.42 -11.70 21.65
C LEU A 445 9.84 -11.06 20.39
N LEU A 446 9.75 -11.81 19.28
CA LEU A 446 9.21 -11.31 18.00
C LEU A 446 7.69 -11.25 17.99
N ILE A 447 7.00 -11.93 18.91
CA ILE A 447 5.55 -11.81 19.06
C ILE A 447 5.22 -10.39 19.51
N GLN A 448 4.22 -9.79 18.86
CA GLN A 448 3.77 -8.42 19.13
C GLN A 448 2.26 -8.32 18.97
N SER A 449 1.61 -7.65 19.91
CA SER A 449 0.17 -7.41 19.85
C SER A 449 -0.18 -6.46 18.72
N GLN A 450 -1.36 -6.62 18.16
CA GLN A 450 -1.90 -5.72 17.15
C GLN A 450 -2.13 -4.33 17.74
N TYR A 451 -1.94 -3.29 16.93
CA TYR A 451 -2.07 -1.88 17.30
C TYR A 451 -1.12 -1.42 18.42
N SER A 452 0.00 -2.09 18.53
CA SER A 452 1.03 -1.78 19.52
C SER A 452 2.41 -1.67 18.87
N PRO A 453 2.61 -0.73 17.93
CA PRO A 453 3.91 -0.52 17.31
C PRO A 453 4.93 -0.07 18.36
N MET A 454 6.16 -0.59 18.25
CA MET A 454 7.25 -0.31 19.17
C MET A 454 8.25 0.66 18.54
N PRO A 455 8.67 1.74 19.25
CA PRO A 455 9.71 2.63 18.79
C PRO A 455 11.02 1.90 18.49
N VAL A 456 11.74 2.31 17.45
CA VAL A 456 12.94 1.60 16.98
C VAL A 456 14.04 1.48 18.04
N GLY A 457 14.22 2.47 18.90
CA GLY A 457 15.20 2.39 20.00
C GLY A 457 14.91 1.27 21.00
N GLU A 458 13.64 1.07 21.32
CA GLU A 458 13.18 -0.04 22.17
C GLU A 458 13.35 -1.40 21.48
N GLN A 459 13.01 -1.47 20.18
CA GLN A 459 13.23 -2.67 19.38
C GLN A 459 14.70 -3.09 19.41
N VAL A 460 15.63 -2.14 19.20
CA VAL A 460 17.08 -2.41 19.22
C VAL A 460 17.51 -2.93 20.58
N ALA A 461 17.04 -2.34 21.68
CA ALA A 461 17.39 -2.77 23.04
C ALA A 461 16.93 -4.22 23.30
N VAL A 462 15.67 -4.55 22.98
CA VAL A 462 15.11 -5.90 23.16
C VAL A 462 15.83 -6.92 22.28
N LEU A 463 16.05 -6.62 21.01
CA LEU A 463 16.70 -7.51 20.07
C LEU A 463 18.18 -7.74 20.43
N TYR A 464 18.86 -6.72 20.97
CA TYR A 464 20.21 -6.88 21.51
C TYR A 464 20.25 -7.97 22.61
N CYS A 465 19.30 -7.91 23.54
CA CYS A 465 19.20 -8.92 24.60
C CYS A 465 18.93 -10.33 24.03
N GLY A 466 18.06 -10.43 23.03
CA GLY A 466 17.72 -11.71 22.37
C GLY A 466 18.89 -12.31 21.60
N THR A 467 19.53 -11.53 20.74
CA THR A 467 20.65 -12.00 19.90
C THR A 467 21.90 -12.36 20.70
N ASN A 468 22.14 -11.70 21.82
CA ASN A 468 23.24 -12.01 22.73
C ASN A 468 22.88 -13.07 23.81
N GLY A 469 21.68 -13.66 23.76
CA GLY A 469 21.30 -14.72 24.69
C GLY A 469 21.12 -14.29 26.13
N LEU A 470 20.90 -12.99 26.40
CA LEU A 470 20.79 -12.44 27.76
C LEU A 470 19.50 -12.87 28.49
N PHE A 471 18.54 -13.45 27.77
CA PHE A 471 17.35 -14.09 28.32
C PHE A 471 17.58 -15.57 28.73
N ALA A 472 18.82 -16.09 28.69
CA ALA A 472 19.11 -17.48 29.02
C ALA A 472 18.51 -17.95 30.36
N PRO A 473 18.54 -17.18 31.46
CA PRO A 473 17.98 -17.62 32.75
C PRO A 473 16.45 -17.56 32.82
N VAL A 474 15.76 -16.93 31.85
CA VAL A 474 14.31 -16.74 31.88
C VAL A 474 13.57 -17.89 31.20
N PRO A 475 12.55 -18.51 31.85
CA PRO A 475 11.70 -19.50 31.18
C PRO A 475 10.99 -18.93 29.93
N VAL A 476 10.79 -19.78 28.91
CA VAL A 476 10.22 -19.36 27.62
C VAL A 476 8.85 -18.66 27.77
N GLU A 477 8.02 -19.16 28.69
CA GLU A 477 6.66 -18.65 28.97
C GLU A 477 6.70 -17.25 29.60
N LYS A 478 7.82 -16.87 30.25
CA LYS A 478 8.00 -15.60 30.95
C LYS A 478 8.78 -14.55 30.16
N ILE A 479 9.21 -14.87 28.94
CA ILE A 479 10.02 -13.98 28.11
C ILE A 479 9.32 -12.64 27.84
N ARG A 480 8.03 -12.65 27.51
CA ARG A 480 7.29 -11.42 27.23
C ARG A 480 7.11 -10.54 28.48
N GLU A 481 6.79 -11.17 29.61
CA GLU A 481 6.69 -10.45 30.89
C GLU A 481 8.02 -9.81 31.27
N CYS A 482 9.13 -10.55 31.13
CA CYS A 482 10.48 -10.05 31.35
C CYS A 482 10.84 -8.92 30.36
N GLN A 483 10.47 -9.02 29.10
CA GLN A 483 10.64 -7.96 28.10
C GLN A 483 9.93 -6.67 28.51
N ASP A 484 8.66 -6.79 28.94
CA ASP A 484 7.85 -5.63 29.29
C ASP A 484 8.43 -4.92 30.53
N LEU A 485 8.84 -5.69 31.55
CA LEU A 485 9.53 -5.15 32.74
C LEU A 485 10.87 -4.50 32.37
N PHE A 486 11.67 -5.14 31.51
CA PHE A 486 12.91 -4.58 31.01
C PHE A 486 12.68 -3.22 30.31
N LEU A 487 11.69 -3.13 29.44
CA LEU A 487 11.35 -1.89 28.75
C LEU A 487 10.83 -0.82 29.71
N GLU A 488 10.08 -1.18 30.74
CA GLU A 488 9.61 -0.24 31.76
C GLU A 488 10.79 0.40 32.51
N VAL A 489 11.77 -0.41 32.92
CA VAL A 489 13.00 0.07 33.56
C VAL A 489 13.80 0.95 32.60
N MET A 490 13.96 0.54 31.34
CA MET A 490 14.69 1.33 30.35
C MET A 490 14.03 2.68 30.07
N ARG A 491 12.71 2.74 29.98
CA ARG A 491 11.95 3.99 29.77
C ARG A 491 12.04 4.93 30.96
N SER A 492 11.98 4.40 32.19
CA SER A 492 11.96 5.21 33.41
C SER A 492 13.34 5.68 33.82
N GLN A 493 14.36 4.84 33.72
CA GLN A 493 15.71 5.12 34.26
C GLN A 493 16.73 5.50 33.17
N TYR A 494 16.57 5.03 31.95
CA TYR A 494 17.54 5.20 30.85
C TYR A 494 16.90 5.69 29.53
N PRO A 495 16.04 6.73 29.54
CA PRO A 495 15.38 7.22 28.34
C PRO A 495 16.37 7.72 27.26
N ASP A 496 17.51 8.27 27.70
CA ASP A 496 18.56 8.75 26.79
C ASP A 496 19.23 7.61 26.02
N VAL A 497 19.34 6.42 26.63
CA VAL A 497 19.88 5.23 25.96
C VAL A 497 18.94 4.81 24.83
N ILE A 498 17.64 4.73 25.11
CA ILE A 498 16.62 4.39 24.08
C ILE A 498 16.66 5.41 22.93
N LYS A 499 16.72 6.70 23.26
CA LYS A 499 16.81 7.76 22.26
C LYS A 499 18.06 7.64 21.39
N THR A 500 19.21 7.42 22.00
CA THR A 500 20.50 7.27 21.30
C THR A 500 20.51 6.04 20.39
N LEU A 501 19.91 4.92 20.84
CA LEU A 501 19.70 3.74 19.99
C LEU A 501 18.81 4.04 18.80
N GLY A 502 17.73 4.81 18.99
CA GLY A 502 16.82 5.26 17.95
C GLY A 502 17.47 6.19 16.93
N GLU A 503 18.49 6.95 17.33
CA GLU A 503 19.33 7.77 16.44
C GLU A 503 20.36 6.95 15.64
N GLY A 504 20.43 5.65 15.89
CA GLY A 504 21.33 4.73 15.18
C GLY A 504 22.72 4.60 15.79
N LYS A 505 22.93 5.09 17.02
CA LYS A 505 24.21 4.99 17.74
C LYS A 505 24.16 3.83 18.73
N ILE A 506 25.22 3.05 18.78
CA ILE A 506 25.42 1.98 19.76
C ILE A 506 26.91 1.85 20.06
N ASP A 507 27.27 2.03 21.30
CA ASP A 507 28.63 1.93 21.82
C ASP A 507 28.70 0.99 23.05
N ASP A 508 29.90 0.75 23.56
CA ASP A 508 30.13 -0.16 24.67
C ASP A 508 29.47 0.32 25.99
N SER A 509 29.30 1.61 26.16
CA SER A 509 28.61 2.19 27.36
C SER A 509 27.12 1.86 27.32
N ILE A 510 26.51 1.99 26.14
CA ILE A 510 25.09 1.67 25.91
C ILE A 510 24.84 0.18 26.11
N THR A 511 25.69 -0.67 25.52
CA THR A 511 25.58 -2.13 25.65
C THR A 511 25.76 -2.58 27.09
N ALA A 512 26.74 -2.04 27.82
CA ALA A 512 26.94 -2.32 29.25
C ALA A 512 25.73 -1.92 30.11
N THR A 513 25.07 -0.82 29.78
CA THR A 513 23.83 -0.41 30.45
C THR A 513 22.69 -1.38 30.20
N ILE A 514 22.48 -1.80 28.95
CA ILE A 514 21.46 -2.80 28.57
C ILE A 514 21.74 -4.13 29.30
N GLU A 515 22.99 -4.60 29.28
CA GLU A 515 23.39 -5.85 29.93
C GLU A 515 23.15 -5.84 31.44
N LYS A 516 23.45 -4.72 32.09
CA LYS A 516 23.19 -4.53 33.53
C LYS A 516 21.68 -4.61 33.81
N VAL A 517 20.87 -3.84 33.10
CA VAL A 517 19.43 -3.79 33.34
C VAL A 517 18.79 -5.15 33.11
N ILE A 518 19.12 -5.84 32.00
CA ILE A 518 18.55 -7.15 31.72
C ILE A 518 19.02 -8.21 32.74
N ALA A 519 20.26 -8.13 33.23
CA ALA A 519 20.74 -9.05 34.28
C ALA A 519 19.96 -8.90 35.58
N ASP A 520 19.67 -7.64 35.97
CA ASP A 520 18.87 -7.34 37.18
C ASP A 520 17.41 -7.81 37.02
N VAL A 521 16.80 -7.60 35.85
CA VAL A 521 15.42 -8.02 35.57
C VAL A 521 15.32 -9.54 35.42
N ALA A 522 16.18 -10.17 34.62
CA ALA A 522 16.19 -11.61 34.39
C ALA A 522 16.52 -12.40 35.68
N GLY A 523 17.28 -11.81 36.60
CA GLY A 523 17.58 -12.36 37.91
C GLY A 523 16.34 -12.65 38.77
N GLN A 524 15.22 -11.97 38.53
CA GLN A 524 13.96 -12.15 39.24
C GLN A 524 13.19 -13.42 38.79
N TYR A 525 13.60 -14.03 37.68
CA TYR A 525 12.97 -15.20 37.08
C TYR A 525 13.78 -16.51 37.27
N LYS A 526 14.83 -16.47 38.10
CA LYS A 526 15.67 -17.63 38.40
C LYS A 526 14.98 -18.59 39.34
#